data_7c358e5c41f9d98bdc6918b1a2ab8ad6
#
_entry.id   7c358e5c41f9d98bdc6918b1a2ab8ad6
#
_cell.length_a   1.000
_cell.length_b   1.000
_cell.length_c   1.000
_cell.angle_alpha   90.00
_cell.angle_beta   90.00
_cell.angle_gamma   90.00
#
_symmetry.space_group_name_H-M   'P 1'
#
loop_
_entity.id
_entity.type
_entity.pdbx_description
1 polymer ?
#
loop_
_entity_poly.entity_id
_entity_poly.type
_entity_poly.pdbx_seq_one_letter_code
_entity_poly.pdbx_strand_id
1 'polypeptide(L)'
;WDKGKGCDTFGPIGPYLVTKDEIKNVQDLNLELKLNGKTMQKGNTNKMIFGIKYLVSYLSHFMTLKPGDIITTGTPPGVGMAQRPQRFLMTGDVMELKIDGLNFQKQKVISGNFD
;
A
#
# COMPACT_ATOMS: atom_id res chain seq x y z
N TRP A 1 -8.21 13.87 4.24
CA TRP A 1 -7.28 12.72 4.23
C TRP A 1 -5.82 13.11 4.49
N ASP A 2 -5.43 14.37 4.25
CA ASP A 2 -4.01 14.78 4.29
C ASP A 2 -3.35 14.51 5.64
N LYS A 3 -3.99 14.89 6.76
CA LYS A 3 -3.48 14.58 8.10
C LYS A 3 -3.30 13.10 8.40
N GLY A 4 -4.14 12.24 7.80
CA GLY A 4 -4.07 10.79 7.98
C GLY A 4 -3.09 10.09 7.05
N LYS A 5 -2.50 10.80 6.08
CA LYS A 5 -1.62 10.24 5.04
C LYS A 5 -0.28 10.96 4.92
N GLY A 6 -0.23 12.26 5.23
CA GLY A 6 0.91 13.13 4.99
C GLY A 6 1.87 13.28 6.17
N CYS A 7 1.63 12.62 7.30
CA CYS A 7 2.58 12.64 8.41
C CYS A 7 3.87 11.89 8.06
N ASP A 8 4.98 12.32 8.65
CA ASP A 8 6.26 11.66 8.50
C ASP A 8 6.14 10.17 8.77
N THR A 9 6.81 9.35 7.99
CA THR A 9 6.81 7.88 8.05
C THR A 9 5.48 7.17 7.71
N PHE A 10 4.39 7.88 7.38
CA PHE A 10 3.09 7.27 7.08
C PHE A 10 2.96 6.69 5.67
N GLY A 11 3.93 6.95 4.79
CA GLY A 11 3.98 6.41 3.43
C GLY A 11 5.26 5.63 3.15
N PRO A 12 5.59 4.55 3.88
CA PRO A 12 6.81 3.80 3.62
C PRO A 12 6.75 3.14 2.24
N ILE A 13 7.77 3.38 1.42
CA ILE A 13 7.99 2.78 0.10
C ILE A 13 9.31 2.03 0.09
N GLY A 14 9.38 0.99 -0.75
CA GLY A 14 10.56 0.13 -0.81
C GLY A 14 10.23 -1.29 -0.31
N PRO A 15 11.27 -2.11 -0.06
CA PRO A 15 12.70 -1.76 0.10
C PRO A 15 13.41 -1.34 -1.19
N TYR A 16 12.86 -1.62 -2.36
CA TYR A 16 13.44 -1.20 -3.65
C TYR A 16 12.36 -1.03 -4.72
N LEU A 17 12.71 -0.38 -5.81
CA LEU A 17 11.92 -0.25 -7.01
C LEU A 17 12.15 -1.50 -7.89
N VAL A 18 11.07 -2.12 -8.33
CA VAL A 18 11.11 -3.20 -9.32
C VAL A 18 10.67 -2.64 -10.67
N THR A 19 11.47 -2.83 -11.69
CA THR A 19 11.19 -2.31 -13.02
C THR A 19 10.12 -3.15 -13.73
N LYS A 20 9.42 -2.53 -14.68
CA LYS A 20 8.27 -3.13 -15.36
C LYS A 20 8.60 -4.46 -16.07
N ASP A 21 9.81 -4.61 -16.57
CA ASP A 21 10.28 -5.80 -17.29
C ASP A 21 10.42 -7.03 -16.39
N GLU A 22 10.63 -6.83 -15.08
CA GLU A 22 10.69 -7.92 -14.10
C GLU A 22 9.31 -8.43 -13.68
N ILE A 23 8.24 -7.64 -13.85
CA ILE A 23 6.88 -8.00 -13.49
C ILE A 23 6.07 -8.36 -14.73
N LYS A 24 5.82 -9.65 -14.96
CA LYS A 24 5.11 -10.14 -16.15
C LYS A 24 3.71 -9.51 -16.29
N ASN A 25 2.95 -9.42 -15.20
CA ASN A 25 1.60 -8.87 -15.21
C ASN A 25 1.29 -8.14 -13.89
N VAL A 26 1.40 -6.84 -13.91
CA VAL A 26 1.09 -5.98 -12.74
C VAL A 26 -0.39 -6.06 -12.32
N GLN A 27 -1.28 -6.58 -13.19
CA GLN A 27 -2.70 -6.73 -12.92
C GLN A 27 -3.07 -8.13 -12.41
N ASP A 28 -2.08 -8.93 -12.02
CA ASP A 28 -2.29 -10.25 -11.41
C ASP A 28 -1.19 -10.55 -10.38
N LEU A 29 -1.15 -9.74 -9.34
CA LEU A 29 -0.23 -9.90 -8.21
C LEU A 29 -1.02 -10.14 -6.94
N ASN A 30 -0.69 -11.21 -6.20
CA ASN A 30 -1.22 -11.40 -4.87
C ASN A 30 -0.54 -10.45 -3.90
N LEU A 31 -1.32 -9.99 -2.94
CA LEU A 31 -0.85 -9.14 -1.86
C LEU A 31 -1.45 -9.57 -0.52
N GLU A 32 -0.67 -9.50 0.53
CA GLU A 32 -1.06 -9.83 1.89
C GLU A 32 -0.43 -8.85 2.88
N LEU A 33 -1.27 -8.34 3.80
CA LEU A 33 -0.81 -7.59 4.96
C LEU A 33 -1.13 -8.39 6.23
N LYS A 34 -0.12 -8.58 7.08
CA LYS A 34 -0.28 -9.12 8.43
C LYS A 34 -0.04 -8.02 9.46
N LEU A 35 -0.80 -8.08 10.54
CA LEU A 35 -0.60 -7.26 11.74
C LEU A 35 -0.36 -8.22 12.91
N ASN A 36 0.81 -8.14 13.52
CA ASN A 36 1.23 -9.02 14.61
C ASN A 36 1.05 -10.52 14.24
N GLY A 37 1.42 -10.88 13.01
CA GLY A 37 1.29 -12.24 12.48
C GLY A 37 -0.09 -12.65 11.99
N LYS A 38 -1.15 -11.86 12.29
CA LYS A 38 -2.52 -12.14 11.83
C LYS A 38 -2.77 -11.47 10.47
N THR A 39 -3.24 -12.23 9.48
CA THR A 39 -3.64 -11.67 8.18
C THR A 39 -4.82 -10.72 8.35
N MET A 40 -4.64 -9.47 7.96
CA MET A 40 -5.65 -8.41 8.00
C MET A 40 -6.21 -8.08 6.62
N GLN A 41 -5.33 -8.06 5.62
CA GLN A 41 -5.71 -7.82 4.23
C GLN A 41 -5.11 -8.89 3.35
N LYS A 42 -5.89 -9.37 2.40
CA LYS A 42 -5.45 -10.29 1.36
C LYS A 42 -6.23 -10.00 0.08
N GLY A 43 -5.53 -9.92 -1.03
CA GLY A 43 -6.15 -9.59 -2.31
C GLY A 43 -5.26 -9.95 -3.49
N ASN A 44 -5.76 -9.61 -4.66
CA ASN A 44 -5.02 -9.72 -5.91
C ASN A 44 -5.34 -8.47 -6.75
N THR A 45 -4.36 -7.94 -7.46
CA THR A 45 -4.52 -6.73 -8.28
C THR A 45 -5.52 -6.91 -9.43
N ASN A 46 -5.89 -8.14 -9.81
CA ASN A 46 -6.95 -8.40 -10.77
C ASN A 46 -8.36 -8.06 -10.25
N LYS A 47 -8.50 -7.81 -8.95
CA LYS A 47 -9.76 -7.38 -8.30
C LYS A 47 -9.88 -5.87 -8.15
N MET A 48 -8.93 -5.10 -8.66
CA MET A 48 -9.03 -3.65 -8.69
C MET A 48 -10.26 -3.21 -9.49
N ILE A 49 -11.00 -2.22 -8.99
CA ILE A 49 -12.17 -1.63 -9.68
C ILE A 49 -11.72 -1.00 -11.00
N PHE A 50 -10.63 -0.25 -10.97
CA PHE A 50 -9.97 0.30 -12.14
C PHE A 50 -8.56 -0.27 -12.26
N GLY A 51 -8.22 -0.81 -13.41
CA GLY A 51 -6.88 -1.36 -13.65
C GLY A 51 -5.81 -0.26 -13.72
N ILE A 52 -4.55 -0.65 -13.51
CA ILE A 52 -3.41 0.28 -13.46
C ILE A 52 -3.29 1.11 -14.74
N LYS A 53 -3.46 0.51 -15.91
CA LYS A 53 -3.43 1.24 -17.20
C LYS A 53 -4.49 2.34 -17.26
N TYR A 54 -5.70 2.04 -16.80
CA TYR A 54 -6.79 3.01 -16.74
C TYR A 54 -6.44 4.17 -15.80
N LEU A 55 -5.95 3.87 -14.59
CA LEU A 55 -5.60 4.90 -13.61
C LEU A 55 -4.52 5.85 -14.12
N VAL A 56 -3.46 5.33 -14.74
CA VAL A 56 -2.40 6.14 -15.33
C VAL A 56 -2.96 7.02 -16.46
N SER A 57 -3.74 6.44 -17.37
CA SER A 57 -4.38 7.19 -18.47
C SER A 57 -5.31 8.28 -17.93
N TYR A 58 -6.16 7.94 -16.96
CA TYR A 58 -7.11 8.89 -16.38
C TYR A 58 -6.40 10.08 -15.73
N LEU A 59 -5.39 9.84 -14.89
CA LEU A 59 -4.66 10.90 -14.21
C LEU A 59 -3.90 11.80 -15.19
N SER A 60 -3.37 11.24 -16.28
CA SER A 60 -2.65 12.01 -17.30
C SER A 60 -3.50 13.04 -18.04
N HIS A 61 -4.84 12.94 -17.99
CA HIS A 61 -5.73 13.96 -18.54
C HIS A 61 -5.80 15.23 -17.67
N PHE A 62 -5.46 15.13 -16.40
CA PHE A 62 -5.58 16.24 -15.44
C PHE A 62 -4.24 16.84 -15.05
N MET A 63 -3.17 16.06 -15.16
CA MET A 63 -1.83 16.47 -14.74
C MET A 63 -0.74 15.83 -15.57
N THR A 64 0.35 16.54 -15.78
CA THR A 64 1.54 15.99 -16.42
C THR A 64 2.23 15.02 -15.47
N LEU A 65 2.30 13.75 -15.84
CA LEU A 65 3.05 12.73 -15.12
C LEU A 65 4.53 12.82 -15.52
N LYS A 66 5.41 12.81 -14.53
CA LYS A 66 6.87 12.93 -14.70
C LYS A 66 7.60 11.72 -14.12
N PRO A 67 8.83 11.43 -14.59
CA PRO A 67 9.70 10.46 -13.90
C PRO A 67 9.87 10.80 -12.43
N GLY A 68 9.64 9.83 -11.55
CA GLY A 68 9.66 10.02 -10.10
C GLY A 68 8.28 10.19 -9.46
N ASP A 69 7.23 10.44 -10.23
CA ASP A 69 5.87 10.50 -9.69
C ASP A 69 5.43 9.12 -9.17
N ILE A 70 4.73 9.13 -8.04
CA ILE A 70 4.20 7.93 -7.40
C ILE A 70 2.67 7.98 -7.42
N ILE A 71 2.06 6.94 -7.97
CA ILE A 71 0.61 6.77 -7.98
C ILE A 71 0.24 5.65 -7.00
N THR A 72 -0.43 6.02 -5.91
CA THR A 72 -0.99 5.04 -4.97
C THR A 72 -2.34 4.56 -5.50
N THR A 73 -2.48 3.25 -5.70
CA THR A 73 -3.64 2.67 -6.40
C THR A 73 -4.73 2.14 -5.46
N GLY A 74 -4.64 2.44 -4.17
CA GLY A 74 -5.61 2.03 -3.18
C GLY A 74 -5.23 0.74 -2.45
N THR A 75 -6.20 0.15 -1.76
CA THR A 75 -5.98 -0.99 -0.86
C THR A 75 -7.08 -2.02 -0.97
N PRO A 76 -6.80 -3.33 -0.78
CA PRO A 76 -7.82 -4.36 -0.70
C PRO A 76 -8.65 -4.25 0.59
N PRO A 77 -9.78 -4.97 0.70
CA PRO A 77 -10.56 -5.05 1.93
C PRO A 77 -9.74 -5.52 3.14
N GLY A 78 -10.18 -5.16 4.35
CA GLY A 78 -9.58 -5.57 5.61
C GLY A 78 -8.91 -4.45 6.41
N VAL A 79 -9.07 -3.18 5.97
CA VAL A 79 -8.58 -2.02 6.74
C VAL A 79 -9.20 -1.98 8.13
N GLY A 80 -8.42 -1.56 9.12
CA GLY A 80 -8.81 -1.57 10.52
C GLY A 80 -10.08 -0.78 10.84
N MET A 81 -10.30 0.33 10.15
CA MET A 81 -11.49 1.16 10.29
C MET A 81 -12.79 0.42 9.90
N ALA A 82 -12.73 -0.50 8.95
CA ALA A 82 -13.89 -1.27 8.48
C ALA A 82 -14.16 -2.53 9.31
N GLN A 83 -13.30 -2.87 10.26
CA GLN A 83 -13.48 -4.05 11.10
C GLN A 83 -14.55 -3.86 12.17
N ARG A 84 -15.04 -4.96 12.72
CA ARG A 84 -16.00 -4.97 13.83
C ARG A 84 -15.50 -5.91 14.94
N PRO A 85 -15.05 -5.40 16.10
CA PRO A 85 -14.82 -3.99 16.43
C PRO A 85 -13.70 -3.37 15.58
N GLN A 86 -13.68 -2.05 15.43
CA GLN A 86 -12.60 -1.33 14.74
C GLN A 86 -11.24 -1.62 15.37
N ARG A 87 -10.21 -1.77 14.53
CA ARG A 87 -8.84 -2.03 14.99
C ARG A 87 -7.89 -1.02 14.34
N PHE A 88 -7.47 -0.03 15.09
CA PHE A 88 -6.44 0.92 14.67
C PHE A 88 -5.05 0.44 15.12
N LEU A 89 -4.02 0.96 14.45
CA LEU A 89 -2.63 0.66 14.81
C LEU A 89 -2.30 1.26 16.18
N MET A 90 -1.54 0.52 16.97
CA MET A 90 -1.08 0.93 18.30
C MET A 90 0.43 0.83 18.37
N THR A 91 1.06 1.63 19.23
CA THR A 91 2.49 1.53 19.51
C THR A 91 2.87 0.10 19.86
N GLY A 92 3.91 -0.41 19.20
CA GLY A 92 4.38 -1.78 19.33
C GLY A 92 3.86 -2.75 18.27
N ASP A 93 2.79 -2.38 17.55
CA ASP A 93 2.30 -3.21 16.44
C ASP A 93 3.36 -3.41 15.36
N VAL A 94 3.37 -4.59 14.77
CA VAL A 94 4.26 -4.95 13.66
C VAL A 94 3.41 -5.27 12.43
N MET A 95 3.62 -4.51 11.38
CA MET A 95 3.02 -4.73 10.06
C MET A 95 4.00 -5.48 9.16
N GLU A 96 3.51 -6.47 8.45
CA GLU A 96 4.26 -7.25 7.48
C GLU A 96 3.47 -7.29 6.17
N LEU A 97 4.03 -6.71 5.11
CA LEU A 97 3.41 -6.60 3.80
C LEU A 97 4.21 -7.40 2.78
N LYS A 98 3.52 -8.19 1.98
CA LYS A 98 4.09 -8.93 0.85
C LYS A 98 3.24 -8.71 -0.40
N ILE A 99 3.92 -8.47 -1.52
CA ILE A 99 3.30 -8.46 -2.86
C ILE A 99 4.18 -9.33 -3.77
N ASP A 100 3.56 -10.14 -4.62
CA ASP A 100 4.28 -11.00 -5.55
C ASP A 100 5.24 -10.18 -6.43
N GLY A 101 6.49 -10.61 -6.50
CA GLY A 101 7.55 -9.94 -7.26
C GLY A 101 8.08 -8.63 -6.66
N LEU A 102 7.45 -8.08 -5.62
CA LEU A 102 7.85 -6.80 -5.01
C LEU A 102 8.52 -6.96 -3.64
N ASN A 103 8.82 -8.21 -3.23
CA ASN A 103 9.45 -8.52 -1.95
C ASN A 103 8.57 -8.21 -0.72
N PHE A 104 9.20 -8.00 0.41
CA PHE A 104 8.62 -8.00 1.73
C PHE A 104 9.00 -6.71 2.47
N GLN A 105 7.99 -6.06 3.07
CA GLN A 105 8.18 -4.92 3.96
C GLN A 105 7.79 -5.31 5.38
N LYS A 106 8.53 -4.79 6.37
CA LYS A 106 8.20 -4.93 7.78
C LYS A 106 8.39 -3.59 8.47
N GLN A 107 7.33 -3.09 9.11
CA GLN A 107 7.33 -1.85 9.87
C GLN A 107 6.83 -2.09 11.29
N LYS A 108 7.41 -1.38 12.24
CA LYS A 108 6.95 -1.33 13.63
C LYS A 108 6.35 0.04 13.91
N VAL A 109 5.17 0.03 14.51
CA VAL A 109 4.54 1.27 14.98
C VAL A 109 5.24 1.75 16.23
N ILE A 110 5.68 2.99 16.23
CA ILE A 110 6.31 3.65 17.37
C ILE A 110 5.46 4.85 17.81
N SER A 111 5.63 5.29 19.05
CA SER A 111 5.07 6.57 19.51
C SER A 111 5.76 7.72 18.78
N GLY A 112 4.99 8.71 18.32
CA GLY A 112 5.56 9.98 17.86
C GLY A 112 5.99 10.82 19.06
N ASN A 113 7.18 11.39 19.00
CA ASN A 113 7.57 12.47 19.91
C ASN A 113 7.12 13.77 19.26
N PHE A 114 6.13 14.42 19.86
CA PHE A 114 5.74 15.78 19.52
C PHE A 114 6.34 16.71 20.58
N ASP A 115 7.66 16.91 20.49
CA ASP A 115 8.34 17.94 21.30
C ASP A 115 8.20 19.31 20.63
#